data_bb34f3dabb79ec21e49a6010c8c5e62f
#
_entry.id   bb34f3dabb79ec21e49a6010c8c5e62f
#
_cell.length_a   1.000
_cell.length_b   1.000
_cell.length_c   1.000
_cell.angle_alpha   90.00
_cell.angle_beta   90.00
_cell.angle_gamma   90.00
#
_symmetry.space_group_name_H-M   'P 1'
#
loop_
_entity.id
_entity.type
_entity.pdbx_description
1 polymer ?
#
loop_
_entity_poly.entity_id
_entity_poly.type
_entity_poly.pdbx_seq_one_letter_code
_entity_poly.pdbx_strand_id
1 'polypeptide(L)'
;MKDNKQKVIDLLNSLETGDSAPVAYINQDNYTQHNLAIADGFAGFGALVQNKPAQGFKVNIVRAFQDGEYVFTHTEYDFFGPKIGFDIFRFEAGRIVEHWDNLQAPVSPTANGHTMTDG
;
A
#
# COMPACT_ATOMS: atom_id res chain seq x y z
N MET A 1 -4.86 -4.81 21.10
CA MET A 1 -4.14 -5.40 19.97
C MET A 1 -4.73 -4.90 18.67
N LYS A 2 -3.91 -4.49 17.71
CA LYS A 2 -4.40 -3.97 16.43
C LYS A 2 -4.89 -5.13 15.56
N ASP A 3 -6.01 -4.93 14.87
CA ASP A 3 -6.47 -5.88 13.86
C ASP A 3 -5.66 -5.74 12.57
N ASN A 4 -5.85 -6.65 11.63
CA ASN A 4 -5.08 -6.67 10.39
C ASN A 4 -5.35 -5.40 9.55
N LYS A 5 -6.58 -4.90 9.55
CA LYS A 5 -6.91 -3.67 8.83
C LYS A 5 -6.11 -2.49 9.36
N GLN A 6 -6.01 -2.33 10.68
CA GLN A 6 -5.25 -1.24 11.28
C GLN A 6 -3.76 -1.37 10.99
N LYS A 7 -3.23 -2.61 10.98
CA LYS A 7 -1.83 -2.85 10.63
C LYS A 7 -1.51 -2.37 9.21
N VAL A 8 -2.40 -2.64 8.26
CA VAL A 8 -2.23 -2.18 6.87
C VAL A 8 -2.30 -0.66 6.79
N ILE A 9 -3.25 -0.04 7.47
CA ILE A 9 -3.37 1.43 7.52
C ILE A 9 -2.08 2.03 8.06
N ASP A 10 -1.55 1.49 9.15
CA ASP A 10 -0.31 1.98 9.75
C ASP A 10 0.88 1.80 8.82
N LEU A 11 0.97 0.64 8.14
CA LEU A 11 2.06 0.36 7.20
C LEU A 11 2.03 1.33 6.02
N LEU A 12 0.87 1.53 5.40
CA LEU A 12 0.76 2.44 4.26
C LEU A 12 1.09 3.88 4.66
N ASN A 13 0.56 4.34 5.80
CA ASN A 13 0.88 5.68 6.29
C ASN A 13 2.36 5.86 6.62
N SER A 14 3.04 4.78 7.02
CA SER A 14 4.47 4.82 7.32
C SER A 14 5.33 5.13 6.09
N LEU A 15 4.83 4.86 4.89
CA LEU A 15 5.53 5.23 3.66
C LEU A 15 5.65 6.74 3.53
N GLU A 16 4.69 7.49 4.04
CA GLU A 16 4.75 8.96 4.07
C GLU A 16 5.53 9.46 5.28
N THR A 17 5.27 8.92 6.47
CA THR A 17 5.82 9.45 7.72
C THR A 17 7.29 9.05 7.96
N GLY A 18 7.73 7.94 7.37
CA GLY A 18 9.05 7.36 7.64
C GLY A 18 9.11 6.56 8.93
N ASP A 19 8.00 6.35 9.62
CA ASP A 19 7.97 5.52 10.84
C ASP A 19 8.31 4.07 10.47
N SER A 20 9.36 3.53 11.08
CA SER A 20 9.82 2.17 10.78
C SER A 20 9.06 1.08 11.55
N ALA A 21 8.29 1.43 12.57
CA ALA A 21 7.64 0.45 13.43
C ALA A 21 6.67 -0.48 12.68
N PRO A 22 5.79 0.02 11.76
CA PRO A 22 4.86 -0.85 11.05
C PRO A 22 5.51 -1.86 10.10
N VAL A 23 6.79 -1.67 9.73
CA VAL A 23 7.52 -2.62 8.87
C VAL A 23 7.56 -4.01 9.50
N ALA A 24 7.50 -4.10 10.84
CA ALA A 24 7.47 -5.37 11.55
C ALA A 24 6.19 -6.19 11.27
N TYR A 25 5.16 -5.58 10.71
CA TYR A 25 3.94 -6.31 10.32
C TYR A 25 4.14 -7.18 9.07
N ILE A 26 5.21 -6.96 8.31
CA ILE A 26 5.56 -7.80 7.15
C ILE A 26 6.37 -8.99 7.64
N ASN A 27 6.02 -10.20 7.17
CA ASN A 27 6.82 -11.39 7.42
C ASN A 27 8.09 -11.29 6.59
N GLN A 28 9.25 -11.18 7.24
CA GLN A 28 10.52 -10.94 6.55
C GLN A 28 11.04 -12.18 5.80
N ASP A 29 10.60 -13.37 6.20
CA ASP A 29 11.06 -14.63 5.62
C ASP A 29 10.09 -15.18 4.56
N ASN A 30 8.87 -14.66 4.52
CA ASN A 30 7.83 -15.14 3.62
C ASN A 30 6.94 -13.98 3.22
N TYR A 31 7.29 -13.31 2.13
CA TYR A 31 6.51 -12.19 1.60
C TYR A 31 6.60 -12.20 0.08
N THR A 32 5.45 -12.35 -0.57
CA THR A 32 5.32 -12.36 -2.02
C THR A 32 4.76 -11.03 -2.51
N GLN A 33 5.47 -10.39 -3.43
CA GLN A 33 5.09 -9.11 -4.01
C GLN A 33 4.57 -9.29 -5.43
N HIS A 34 3.34 -8.78 -5.69
CA HIS A 34 2.75 -8.82 -7.02
C HIS A 34 2.73 -7.46 -7.74
N ASN A 35 3.26 -6.40 -7.13
CA ASN A 35 3.53 -5.18 -7.89
C ASN A 35 4.77 -5.42 -8.74
N LEU A 36 4.61 -5.45 -10.06
CA LEU A 36 5.66 -5.89 -10.96
C LEU A 36 6.80 -4.88 -11.12
N ALA A 37 6.65 -3.67 -10.57
CA ALA A 37 7.71 -2.65 -10.53
C ALA A 37 8.56 -2.73 -9.27
N ILE A 38 8.21 -3.61 -8.31
CA ILE A 38 8.91 -3.78 -7.03
C ILE A 38 9.49 -5.20 -7.01
N ALA A 39 10.76 -5.32 -6.63
CA ALA A 39 11.39 -6.63 -6.50
C ALA A 39 10.68 -7.47 -5.42
N ASP A 40 10.70 -8.78 -5.58
CA ASP A 40 10.02 -9.69 -4.68
C ASP A 40 10.66 -9.74 -3.29
N GLY A 41 9.88 -10.20 -2.33
CA GLY A 41 10.32 -10.40 -0.96
C GLY A 41 10.47 -9.13 -0.15
N PHE A 42 10.84 -9.30 1.11
CA PHE A 42 11.02 -8.18 2.03
C PHE A 42 12.12 -7.23 1.56
N ALA A 43 13.17 -7.75 0.92
CA ALA A 43 14.26 -6.94 0.37
C ALA A 43 13.76 -5.96 -0.70
N GLY A 44 12.79 -6.36 -1.52
CA GLY A 44 12.18 -5.46 -2.52
C GLY A 44 11.45 -4.30 -1.87
N PHE A 45 10.71 -4.56 -0.79
CA PHE A 45 10.07 -3.50 -0.02
C PHE A 45 11.10 -2.54 0.56
N GLY A 46 12.19 -3.07 1.14
CA GLY A 46 13.27 -2.24 1.68
C GLY A 46 13.91 -1.35 0.62
N ALA A 47 14.14 -1.89 -0.58
CA ALA A 47 14.70 -1.13 -1.69
C ALA A 47 13.76 0.00 -2.14
N LEU A 48 12.44 -0.24 -2.15
CA LEU A 48 11.45 0.80 -2.45
C LEU A 48 11.58 1.97 -1.48
N VAL A 49 11.65 1.69 -0.19
CA VAL A 49 11.76 2.73 0.85
C VAL A 49 13.07 3.48 0.75
N GLN A 50 14.18 2.78 0.46
CA GLN A 50 15.51 3.41 0.33
C GLN A 50 15.62 4.30 -0.90
N ASN A 51 14.86 4.01 -1.96
CA ASN A 51 14.93 4.73 -3.23
C ASN A 51 13.78 5.73 -3.42
N LYS A 52 13.11 6.11 -2.35
CA LYS A 52 12.04 7.10 -2.42
C LYS A 52 12.56 8.44 -2.93
N PRO A 53 11.73 9.23 -3.64
CA PRO A 53 12.14 10.55 -4.11
C PRO A 53 12.40 11.50 -2.95
N ALA A 54 13.12 12.61 -3.23
CA ALA A 54 13.50 13.58 -2.19
C ALA A 54 12.30 14.16 -1.44
N GLN A 55 11.18 14.38 -2.13
CA GLN A 55 9.94 14.86 -1.50
C GLN A 55 9.19 13.77 -0.72
N GLY A 56 9.66 12.52 -0.76
CA GLY A 56 9.02 11.38 -0.13
C GLY A 56 7.79 10.89 -0.88
N PHE A 57 7.08 9.94 -0.29
CA PHE A 57 5.80 9.45 -0.79
C PHE A 57 4.66 10.16 -0.08
N LYS A 58 3.49 10.22 -0.73
CA LYS A 58 2.23 10.67 -0.12
C LYS A 58 1.23 9.53 -0.12
N VAL A 59 0.45 9.42 0.94
CA VAL A 59 -0.54 8.36 1.12
C VAL A 59 -1.80 8.94 1.73
N ASN A 60 -2.93 8.75 1.06
CA ASN A 60 -4.24 9.09 1.58
C ASN A 60 -5.18 7.91 1.38
N ILE A 61 -5.43 7.15 2.43
CA ILE A 61 -6.32 5.99 2.38
C ILE A 61 -7.75 6.49 2.40
N VAL A 62 -8.47 6.28 1.28
CA VAL A 62 -9.87 6.71 1.14
C VAL A 62 -10.79 5.76 1.88
N ARG A 63 -10.57 4.46 1.73
CA ARG A 63 -11.37 3.42 2.40
C ARG A 63 -10.58 2.14 2.55
N ALA A 64 -10.90 1.37 3.59
CA ALA A 64 -10.25 0.11 3.88
C ALA A 64 -11.29 -0.91 4.38
N PHE A 65 -11.12 -2.16 3.98
CA PHE A 65 -12.02 -3.26 4.32
C PHE A 65 -11.20 -4.47 4.74
N GLN A 66 -11.77 -5.29 5.60
CA GLN A 66 -11.16 -6.56 5.99
C GLN A 66 -12.15 -7.70 5.78
N ASP A 67 -11.69 -8.77 5.17
CA ASP A 67 -12.46 -10.00 5.00
C ASP A 67 -11.54 -11.18 5.30
N GLY A 68 -11.74 -11.82 6.47
CA GLY A 68 -10.88 -12.90 6.92
C GLY A 68 -9.42 -12.44 7.04
N GLU A 69 -8.52 -13.15 6.40
CA GLU A 69 -7.10 -12.84 6.39
C GLU A 69 -6.70 -11.82 5.32
N TYR A 70 -7.66 -11.24 4.60
CA TYR A 70 -7.40 -10.27 3.56
C TYR A 70 -7.80 -8.87 4.01
N VAL A 71 -6.99 -7.87 3.64
CA VAL A 71 -7.30 -6.45 3.81
C VAL A 71 -7.23 -5.77 2.46
N PHE A 72 -8.25 -4.97 2.15
CA PHE A 72 -8.37 -4.24 0.88
C PHE A 72 -8.31 -2.76 1.18
N THR A 73 -7.53 -2.01 0.39
CA THR A 73 -7.48 -0.55 0.52
C THR A 73 -7.68 0.11 -0.84
N HIS A 74 -8.34 1.27 -0.81
CA HIS A 74 -8.50 2.17 -1.94
C HIS A 74 -7.79 3.47 -1.54
N THR A 75 -6.71 3.82 -2.24
CA THR A 75 -5.76 4.81 -1.75
C THR A 75 -5.33 5.76 -2.85
N GLU A 76 -5.21 7.04 -2.49
CA GLU A 76 -4.56 8.05 -3.31
C GLU A 76 -3.09 8.13 -2.90
N TYR A 77 -2.20 7.93 -3.86
CA TYR A 77 -0.76 7.94 -3.64
C TYR A 77 -0.09 9.04 -4.44
N ASP A 78 1.04 9.52 -3.94
CA ASP A 78 2.09 10.07 -4.78
C ASP A 78 3.30 9.13 -4.68
N PHE A 79 3.43 8.27 -5.69
CA PHE A 79 4.55 7.34 -5.89
C PHE A 79 5.16 7.66 -7.25
N PHE A 80 6.20 8.51 -7.26
CA PHE A 80 6.81 8.97 -8.52
C PHE A 80 5.75 9.58 -9.45
N GLY A 81 4.88 10.41 -8.88
CA GLY A 81 3.72 11.00 -9.51
C GLY A 81 2.41 10.49 -8.90
N PRO A 82 1.29 11.19 -9.15
CA PRO A 82 0.01 10.81 -8.58
C PRO A 82 -0.46 9.46 -9.13
N LYS A 83 -0.98 8.62 -8.25
CA LYS A 83 -1.54 7.30 -8.55
C LYS A 83 -2.78 7.06 -7.71
N ILE A 84 -3.72 6.32 -8.27
CA ILE A 84 -4.83 5.74 -7.49
C ILE A 84 -4.61 4.24 -7.47
N GLY A 85 -4.70 3.65 -6.29
CA GLY A 85 -4.43 2.22 -6.12
C GLY A 85 -5.52 1.48 -5.39
N PHE A 86 -5.75 0.23 -5.83
CA PHE A 86 -6.39 -0.80 -5.05
C PHE A 86 -5.31 -1.76 -4.60
N ASP A 87 -5.20 -1.99 -3.30
CA ASP A 87 -4.23 -2.89 -2.72
C ASP A 87 -4.93 -4.02 -2.00
N ILE A 88 -4.39 -5.22 -2.09
CA ILE A 88 -4.82 -6.39 -1.33
C ILE A 88 -3.63 -6.92 -0.55
N PHE A 89 -3.83 -7.14 0.74
CA PHE A 89 -2.83 -7.73 1.63
C PHE A 89 -3.39 -9.01 2.21
N ARG A 90 -2.60 -10.08 2.19
CA ARG A 90 -2.96 -11.35 2.84
C ARG A 90 -2.08 -11.57 4.06
N PHE A 91 -2.71 -12.01 5.14
CA PHE A 91 -2.06 -12.25 6.44
C PHE A 91 -1.99 -13.73 6.76
N GLU A 92 -0.93 -14.12 7.45
CA GLU A 92 -0.81 -15.40 8.16
C GLU A 92 -0.23 -15.13 9.53
N ALA A 93 -0.88 -15.66 10.58
CA ALA A 93 -0.43 -15.49 11.97
C ALA A 93 -0.15 -14.01 12.32
N GLY A 94 -1.00 -13.12 11.84
CA GLY A 94 -0.92 -11.69 12.16
C GLY A 94 0.13 -10.90 11.40
N ARG A 95 0.77 -11.50 10.39
CA ARG A 95 1.78 -10.84 9.55
C ARG A 95 1.43 -10.91 8.09
N ILE A 96 1.82 -9.88 7.35
CA ILE A 96 1.57 -9.78 5.90
C ILE A 96 2.54 -10.72 5.18
N VAL A 97 1.97 -11.64 4.38
CA VAL A 97 2.74 -12.62 3.61
C VAL A 97 2.57 -12.43 2.10
N GLU A 98 1.64 -11.58 1.67
CA GLU A 98 1.42 -11.39 0.23
C GLU A 98 0.73 -10.05 -0.03
N HIS A 99 1.09 -9.41 -1.14
CA HIS A 99 0.55 -8.10 -1.53
C HIS A 99 0.32 -8.07 -3.04
N TRP A 100 -0.86 -7.60 -3.42
CA TRP A 100 -1.21 -7.28 -4.81
C TRP A 100 -1.62 -5.83 -4.88
N ASP A 101 -1.38 -5.19 -6.01
CA ASP A 101 -1.99 -3.89 -6.28
C ASP A 101 -2.21 -3.67 -7.76
N ASN A 102 -3.10 -2.71 -8.04
CA ASN A 102 -3.25 -2.10 -9.35
C ASN A 102 -3.19 -0.60 -9.15
N LEU A 103 -2.22 0.04 -9.77
CA LEU A 103 -2.01 1.47 -9.69
C LEU A 103 -2.29 2.10 -11.04
N GLN A 104 -3.00 3.23 -11.04
CA GLN A 104 -3.32 3.97 -12.26
C GLN A 104 -3.16 5.46 -12.00
N ALA A 105 -2.55 6.18 -12.96
CA ALA A 105 -2.52 7.62 -12.92
C ALA A 105 -3.94 8.20 -13.05
N PRO A 106 -4.30 9.24 -12.28
CA PRO A 106 -5.62 9.86 -12.42
C PRO A 106 -5.86 10.39 -13.84
N VAL A 107 -7.09 10.28 -14.29
CA VAL A 107 -7.51 10.75 -15.61
C VAL A 107 -8.20 12.11 -15.46
N SER A 108 -7.83 13.07 -16.30
CA SER A 108 -8.46 14.39 -16.34
C SER A 108 -8.37 14.97 -17.75
N PRO A 109 -9.45 15.56 -18.33
CA PRO A 109 -10.79 15.60 -17.75
C PRO A 109 -11.49 14.24 -17.77
N THR A 110 -12.54 14.08 -16.97
CA THR A 110 -13.32 12.85 -16.92
C THR A 110 -14.59 12.97 -17.74
N ALA A 111 -15.08 11.86 -18.28
CA ALA A 111 -16.28 11.83 -19.10
C ALA A 111 -17.55 12.09 -18.27
N ASN A 112 -17.54 11.81 -16.99
CA ASN A 112 -18.74 11.86 -16.13
C ASN A 112 -18.62 12.87 -14.97
N GLY A 113 -17.49 13.57 -14.85
CA GLY A 113 -17.28 14.55 -13.80
C GLY A 113 -16.89 13.99 -12.43
N HIS A 114 -16.77 12.67 -12.32
CA HIS A 114 -16.32 12.02 -11.07
C HIS A 114 -14.82 11.80 -11.08
N THR A 115 -14.25 11.59 -9.89
CA THR A 115 -12.87 11.13 -9.75
C THR A 115 -12.86 9.62 -9.48
N MET A 116 -11.66 9.03 -9.48
CA MET A 116 -11.53 7.59 -9.19
C MET A 116 -11.76 7.26 -7.73
N THR A 117 -11.88 8.27 -6.86
CA THR A 117 -11.94 8.10 -5.41
C THR A 117 -13.09 8.84 -4.73
N ASP A 118 -13.86 9.66 -5.43
CA ASP A 118 -14.99 10.35 -4.82
C ASP A 118 -16.09 9.36 -4.39
N GLY A 119 -16.95 9.80 -3.48
CA GLY A 119 -18.03 8.94 -2.99
C GLY A 119 -17.86 8.38 -1.59
#